data_38849dfc27ed3ce7864f07bf3b6e892c
#
_entry.id   38849dfc27ed3ce7864f07bf3b6e892c
#
_cell.length_a   1.000
_cell.length_b   1.000
_cell.length_c   1.000
_cell.angle_alpha   90.00
_cell.angle_beta   90.00
_cell.angle_gamma   90.00
#
_symmetry.space_group_name_H-M   'P 1'
#
loop_
_entity.id
_entity.type
_entity.pdbx_description
1 polymer ?
#
loop_
_entity_poly.entity_id
_entity_poly.type
_entity_poly.pdbx_seq_one_letter_code
_entity_poly.pdbx_strand_id
1 'polypeptide(L)'
;MRDLKGKQGSFLASTKDYDFVLGMHNRNLIIPVVGDFSGKKALAAVGEYLRKRKIAVSVFYVSNVEIVLLDWGSYEQFSDFVKNVKKLPTDDRSLLLRSTFAYYGPPAQLPEYQLCNFLQKVPVFLREFDQGRYRSYSGLITTPSITPAGP
;
A
#
# COMPACT_ATOMS: atom_id res chain seq x y z
N MET A 1 9.78 -14.11 10.01
CA MET A 1 10.58 -13.48 8.92
C MET A 1 11.58 -12.53 9.57
N ARG A 2 12.83 -12.52 9.14
CA ARG A 2 13.86 -11.58 9.61
C ARG A 2 14.18 -10.59 8.51
N ASP A 3 14.49 -9.35 8.88
CA ASP A 3 14.97 -8.34 7.94
C ASP A 3 16.42 -8.58 7.51
N LEU A 4 16.96 -7.73 6.64
CA LEU A 4 18.35 -7.82 6.15
C LEU A 4 19.42 -7.73 7.25
N LYS A 5 19.05 -7.22 8.44
CA LYS A 5 19.92 -7.13 9.63
C LYS A 5 19.67 -8.28 10.61
N GLY A 6 18.88 -9.29 10.22
CA GLY A 6 18.54 -10.44 11.04
C GLY A 6 17.52 -10.17 12.14
N LYS A 7 16.95 -8.94 12.20
CA LYS A 7 15.96 -8.56 13.21
C LYS A 7 14.58 -9.11 12.83
N GLN A 8 13.87 -9.64 13.83
CA GLN A 8 12.47 -10.02 13.65
C GLN A 8 11.58 -8.78 13.67
N GLY A 9 10.83 -8.56 12.56
CA GLY A 9 9.97 -7.38 12.38
C GLY A 9 8.51 -7.57 12.79
N SER A 10 8.14 -8.74 13.32
CA SER A 10 6.77 -8.98 13.80
C SER A 10 6.54 -8.29 15.15
N PHE A 11 5.35 -7.74 15.37
CA PHE A 11 4.94 -7.24 16.68
C PHE A 11 4.87 -8.35 17.76
N LEU A 12 4.88 -9.62 17.35
CA LEU A 12 4.98 -10.78 18.24
C LEU A 12 6.43 -11.14 18.61
N ALA A 13 7.41 -10.39 18.13
CA ALA A 13 8.82 -10.69 18.36
C ALA A 13 9.28 -10.36 19.79
N SER A 14 8.59 -9.47 20.47
CA SER A 14 8.88 -9.11 21.87
C SER A 14 7.60 -8.71 22.59
N THR A 15 7.59 -8.88 23.93
CA THR A 15 6.51 -8.38 24.79
C THR A 15 6.29 -6.87 24.60
N LYS A 16 7.38 -6.11 24.49
CA LYS A 16 7.32 -4.66 24.28
C LYS A 16 6.55 -4.28 23.01
N ASP A 17 6.84 -4.95 21.90
CA ASP A 17 6.17 -4.67 20.61
C ASP A 17 4.70 -5.12 20.65
N TYR A 18 4.43 -6.26 21.29
CA TYR A 18 3.07 -6.74 21.53
C TYR A 18 2.25 -5.75 22.37
N ASP A 19 2.78 -5.31 23.51
CA ASP A 19 2.10 -4.37 24.41
C ASP A 19 1.87 -3.01 23.73
N PHE A 20 2.79 -2.57 22.87
CA PHE A 20 2.60 -1.37 22.07
C PHE A 20 1.38 -1.48 21.16
N VAL A 21 1.26 -2.58 20.39
CA VAL A 21 0.12 -2.79 19.49
C VAL A 21 -1.18 -3.00 20.28
N LEU A 22 -1.14 -3.74 21.38
CA LEU A 22 -2.27 -3.91 22.29
C LEU A 22 -2.74 -2.56 22.85
N GLY A 23 -1.80 -1.70 23.23
CA GLY A 23 -2.07 -0.35 23.69
C GLY A 23 -2.73 0.55 22.62
N MET A 24 -2.36 0.38 21.34
CA MET A 24 -3.04 1.05 20.23
C MET A 24 -4.48 0.55 20.10
N HIS A 25 -4.69 -0.77 20.17
CA HIS A 25 -6.01 -1.37 20.06
C HIS A 25 -6.93 -0.89 21.19
N ASN A 26 -6.46 -0.91 22.45
CA ASN A 26 -7.22 -0.47 23.63
C ASN A 26 -7.60 1.03 23.59
N ARG A 27 -6.86 1.83 22.83
CA ARG A 27 -7.14 3.26 22.62
C ARG A 27 -7.96 3.54 21.34
N ASN A 28 -8.50 2.50 20.69
CA ASN A 28 -9.21 2.61 19.41
C ASN A 28 -8.42 3.33 18.30
N LEU A 29 -7.10 3.13 18.29
CA LEU A 29 -6.20 3.63 17.23
C LEU A 29 -6.07 2.64 16.07
N ILE A 30 -6.61 1.43 16.23
CA ILE A 30 -6.75 0.41 15.19
C ILE A 30 -8.25 0.26 14.92
N ILE A 31 -8.68 0.62 13.72
CA ILE A 31 -10.10 0.61 13.33
C ILE A 31 -10.26 -0.41 12.20
N PRO A 32 -10.79 -1.61 12.48
CA PRO A 32 -11.06 -2.59 11.43
C PRO A 32 -12.23 -2.15 10.56
N VAL A 33 -12.06 -2.24 9.24
CA VAL A 33 -13.10 -1.92 8.25
C VAL A 33 -13.17 -3.08 7.27
N VAL A 34 -14.35 -3.66 7.11
CA VAL A 34 -14.61 -4.69 6.10
C VAL A 34 -15.09 -4.03 4.82
N GLY A 35 -14.48 -4.40 3.69
CA GLY A 35 -14.90 -3.86 2.39
C GLY A 35 -14.01 -4.29 1.25
N ASP A 36 -14.50 -4.03 0.04
CA ASP A 36 -13.79 -4.25 -1.20
C ASP A 36 -13.05 -2.96 -1.61
N PHE A 37 -11.79 -3.09 -2.03
CA PHE A 37 -10.95 -1.98 -2.47
C PHE A 37 -11.47 -1.31 -3.76
N SER A 38 -12.05 -2.07 -4.68
CA SER A 38 -12.73 -1.59 -5.88
C SER A 38 -14.19 -1.21 -5.64
N GLY A 39 -14.73 -1.56 -4.47
CA GLY A 39 -16.12 -1.32 -4.11
C GLY A 39 -16.44 0.14 -3.82
N LYS A 40 -17.73 0.49 -3.90
CA LYS A 40 -18.18 1.90 -3.83
C LYS A 40 -18.17 2.50 -2.42
N LYS A 41 -18.05 1.70 -1.35
CA LYS A 41 -18.36 2.16 0.03
C LYS A 41 -17.13 2.28 0.93
N ALA A 42 -16.29 1.24 1.04
CA ALA A 42 -15.30 1.14 2.11
C ALA A 42 -14.26 2.27 2.08
N LEU A 43 -13.50 2.42 1.01
CA LEU A 43 -12.48 3.47 0.91
C LEU A 43 -13.09 4.87 0.88
N ALA A 44 -14.29 5.04 0.32
CA ALA A 44 -15.00 6.31 0.37
C ALA A 44 -15.36 6.70 1.81
N ALA A 45 -15.86 5.76 2.61
CA ALA A 45 -16.18 5.98 4.02
C ALA A 45 -14.92 6.28 4.86
N VAL A 46 -13.81 5.56 4.61
CA VAL A 46 -12.52 5.86 5.25
C VAL A 46 -12.06 7.28 4.90
N GLY A 47 -12.13 7.67 3.62
CA GLY A 47 -11.76 9.00 3.17
C GLY A 47 -12.61 10.11 3.83
N GLU A 48 -13.92 9.89 3.96
CA GLU A 48 -14.81 10.81 4.66
C GLU A 48 -14.49 10.92 6.15
N TYR A 49 -14.27 9.79 6.81
CA TYR A 49 -13.88 9.72 8.21
C TYR A 49 -12.60 10.53 8.49
N LEU A 50 -11.57 10.35 7.65
CA LEU A 50 -10.30 11.06 7.78
C LEU A 50 -10.44 12.56 7.51
N ARG A 51 -11.20 12.95 6.47
CA ARG A 51 -11.46 14.38 6.16
C ARG A 51 -12.16 15.10 7.31
N LYS A 52 -13.18 14.49 7.90
CA LYS A 52 -13.87 15.05 9.07
C LYS A 52 -12.94 15.33 10.25
N ARG A 53 -11.84 14.56 10.34
CA ARG A 53 -10.81 14.69 11.38
C ARG A 53 -9.60 15.52 10.95
N LYS A 54 -9.59 16.03 9.72
CA LYS A 54 -8.46 16.78 9.13
C LYS A 54 -7.14 15.96 9.15
N ILE A 55 -7.24 14.66 8.92
CA ILE A 55 -6.12 13.73 8.89
C ILE A 55 -5.84 13.36 7.43
N ALA A 56 -4.59 13.53 6.98
CA ALA A 56 -4.13 13.02 5.70
C ALA A 56 -3.59 11.58 5.84
N VAL A 57 -3.71 10.80 4.78
CA VAL A 57 -3.11 9.46 4.70
C VAL A 57 -1.60 9.62 4.53
N SER A 58 -0.82 9.19 5.51
CA SER A 58 0.65 9.17 5.40
C SER A 58 1.13 8.00 4.56
N VAL A 59 0.63 6.79 4.84
CA VAL A 59 0.97 5.57 4.10
C VAL A 59 -0.29 4.75 3.86
N PHE A 60 -0.50 4.31 2.63
CA PHE A 60 -1.50 3.34 2.27
C PHE A 60 -0.80 2.02 1.88
N TYR A 61 -0.83 1.04 2.78
CA TYR A 61 -0.30 -0.30 2.49
C TYR A 61 -1.33 -1.11 1.72
N VAL A 62 -1.05 -1.35 0.46
CA VAL A 62 -1.94 -2.08 -0.45
C VAL A 62 -1.55 -3.55 -0.61
N SER A 63 -0.43 -3.97 0.00
CA SER A 63 0.08 -5.34 -0.16
C SER A 63 0.20 -5.72 -1.65
N ASN A 64 -0.43 -6.82 -2.06
CA ASN A 64 -0.50 -7.31 -3.43
C ASN A 64 -1.89 -7.16 -4.06
N VAL A 65 -2.74 -6.30 -3.53
CA VAL A 65 -4.12 -6.10 -4.03
C VAL A 65 -4.13 -5.72 -5.51
N GLU A 66 -3.18 -4.92 -5.96
CA GLU A 66 -3.09 -4.49 -7.36
C GLU A 66 -2.81 -5.64 -8.32
N ILE A 67 -2.12 -6.72 -7.89
CA ILE A 67 -1.98 -7.96 -8.66
C ILE A 67 -3.36 -8.60 -8.88
N VAL A 68 -4.12 -8.71 -7.78
CA VAL A 68 -5.47 -9.30 -7.83
C VAL A 68 -6.38 -8.52 -8.78
N LEU A 69 -6.30 -7.20 -8.75
CA LEU A 69 -7.16 -6.34 -9.55
C LEU A 69 -6.75 -6.31 -11.03
N LEU A 70 -5.44 -6.28 -11.36
CA LEU A 70 -4.96 -6.14 -12.73
C LEU A 70 -4.77 -7.47 -13.45
N ASP A 71 -4.18 -8.47 -12.79
CA ASP A 71 -3.80 -9.72 -13.46
C ASP A 71 -4.87 -10.81 -13.30
N TRP A 72 -5.56 -10.85 -12.15
CA TRP A 72 -6.59 -11.86 -11.86
C TRP A 72 -8.01 -11.31 -11.98
N GLY A 73 -8.17 -10.00 -11.94
CA GLY A 73 -9.43 -9.30 -12.07
C GLY A 73 -9.62 -8.66 -13.45
N SER A 74 -9.96 -7.38 -13.44
CA SER A 74 -10.14 -6.60 -14.67
C SER A 74 -9.58 -5.19 -14.52
N TYR A 75 -9.23 -4.58 -15.65
CA TYR A 75 -8.82 -3.16 -15.67
C TYR A 75 -9.90 -2.24 -15.09
N GLU A 76 -11.17 -2.59 -15.20
CA GLU A 76 -12.28 -1.84 -14.62
C GLU A 76 -12.22 -1.84 -13.10
N GLN A 77 -12.00 -3.02 -12.48
CA GLN A 77 -11.84 -3.14 -11.02
C GLN A 77 -10.62 -2.34 -10.52
N PHE A 78 -9.52 -2.39 -11.24
CA PHE A 78 -8.35 -1.58 -10.92
C PHE A 78 -8.64 -0.08 -11.07
N SER A 79 -9.33 0.33 -12.14
CA SER A 79 -9.76 1.72 -12.35
C SER A 79 -10.65 2.21 -11.20
N ASP A 80 -11.59 1.38 -10.74
CA ASP A 80 -12.47 1.72 -9.63
C ASP A 80 -11.70 1.81 -8.30
N PHE A 81 -10.72 0.94 -8.08
CA PHE A 81 -9.77 1.08 -6.97
C PHE A 81 -9.04 2.43 -7.02
N VAL A 82 -8.48 2.82 -8.17
CA VAL A 82 -7.79 4.12 -8.31
C VAL A 82 -8.73 5.30 -8.07
N LYS A 83 -9.97 5.23 -8.56
CA LYS A 83 -11.01 6.24 -8.25
C LYS A 83 -11.28 6.34 -6.75
N ASN A 84 -11.21 5.21 -6.03
CA ASN A 84 -11.36 5.20 -4.59
C ASN A 84 -10.14 5.78 -3.87
N VAL A 85 -8.92 5.51 -4.36
CA VAL A 85 -7.69 6.16 -3.84
C VAL A 85 -7.78 7.69 -3.99
N LYS A 86 -8.32 8.20 -5.11
CA LYS A 86 -8.56 9.64 -5.32
C LYS A 86 -9.52 10.26 -4.28
N LYS A 87 -10.35 9.46 -3.61
CA LYS A 87 -11.24 9.93 -2.54
C LYS A 87 -10.55 10.03 -1.18
N LEU A 88 -9.36 9.50 -1.01
CA LEU A 88 -8.63 9.60 0.24
C LEU A 88 -7.99 11.00 0.38
N PRO A 89 -7.96 11.59 1.59
CA PRO A 89 -7.23 12.84 1.82
C PRO A 89 -5.72 12.55 1.79
N THR A 90 -5.09 12.87 0.68
CA THR A 90 -3.65 12.68 0.45
C THR A 90 -2.96 14.00 0.15
N ASP A 91 -1.66 14.06 0.39
CA ASP A 91 -0.79 15.18 0.06
C ASP A 91 0.48 14.68 -0.69
N ASP A 92 1.44 15.56 -0.95
CA ASP A 92 2.69 15.26 -1.65
C ASP A 92 3.65 14.33 -0.88
N ARG A 93 3.38 14.09 0.41
CA ARG A 93 4.11 13.16 1.27
C ARG A 93 3.44 11.80 1.39
N SER A 94 2.19 11.69 0.95
CA SER A 94 1.43 10.44 1.02
C SER A 94 2.06 9.35 0.15
N LEU A 95 2.23 8.16 0.72
CA LEU A 95 2.90 7.03 0.09
C LEU A 95 1.96 5.84 -0.08
N LEU A 96 2.16 5.12 -1.19
CA LEU A 96 1.71 3.74 -1.37
C LEU A 96 2.86 2.81 -1.00
N LEU A 97 2.60 1.85 -0.14
CA LEU A 97 3.52 0.74 0.17
C LEU A 97 2.94 -0.54 -0.46
N ARG A 98 3.71 -1.16 -1.32
CA ARG A 98 3.34 -2.37 -2.05
C ARG A 98 4.23 -3.53 -1.68
N SER A 99 3.67 -4.73 -1.76
CA SER A 99 4.42 -5.99 -1.76
C SER A 99 4.22 -6.68 -3.10
N THR A 100 5.29 -7.10 -3.72
CA THR A 100 5.25 -7.85 -4.97
C THR A 100 6.12 -9.09 -4.90
N PHE A 101 5.84 -10.06 -5.76
CA PHE A 101 6.64 -11.27 -5.86
C PHE A 101 7.85 -11.07 -6.77
N ALA A 102 8.96 -11.74 -6.45
CA ALA A 102 10.21 -11.69 -7.20
C ALA A 102 10.04 -12.00 -8.69
N TYR A 103 9.15 -12.91 -9.04
CA TYR A 103 8.93 -13.31 -10.44
C TYR A 103 8.36 -12.20 -11.34
N TYR A 104 7.80 -11.13 -10.77
CA TYR A 104 7.43 -9.94 -11.54
C TYR A 104 8.65 -9.07 -11.92
N GLY A 105 9.84 -9.33 -11.37
CA GLY A 105 11.06 -8.62 -11.67
C GLY A 105 11.07 -7.13 -11.25
N PRO A 106 10.62 -6.77 -10.03
CA PRO A 106 10.65 -5.38 -9.60
C PRO A 106 12.09 -4.85 -9.55
N PRO A 107 12.34 -3.57 -9.92
CA PRO A 107 13.69 -3.01 -9.98
C PRO A 107 14.48 -3.08 -8.66
N ALA A 108 13.79 -3.11 -7.51
CA ALA A 108 14.41 -3.18 -6.18
C ALA A 108 14.52 -4.62 -5.65
N GLN A 109 14.34 -5.65 -6.50
CA GLN A 109 14.42 -7.04 -6.09
C GLN A 109 15.84 -7.39 -5.65
N LEU A 110 15.95 -7.93 -4.44
CA LEU A 110 17.19 -8.51 -3.94
C LEU A 110 17.24 -10.01 -4.28
N PRO A 111 18.41 -10.53 -4.67
CA PRO A 111 18.60 -11.96 -4.84
C PRO A 111 18.15 -12.74 -3.59
N GLU A 112 17.64 -13.95 -3.76
CA GLU A 112 17.21 -14.86 -2.69
C GLU A 112 15.92 -14.49 -1.96
N TYR A 113 15.34 -13.29 -2.16
CA TYR A 113 14.08 -12.91 -1.56
C TYR A 113 12.90 -13.14 -2.52
N GLN A 114 11.86 -13.82 -2.04
CA GLN A 114 10.64 -14.11 -2.80
C GLN A 114 9.69 -12.91 -2.90
N LEU A 115 9.85 -11.95 -1.97
CA LEU A 115 9.01 -10.76 -1.87
C LEU A 115 9.87 -9.50 -1.86
N CYS A 116 9.39 -8.47 -2.54
CA CYS A 116 9.96 -7.14 -2.53
C CYS A 116 8.89 -6.13 -2.11
N ASN A 117 9.26 -5.23 -1.20
CA ASN A 117 8.44 -4.09 -0.84
C ASN A 117 9.00 -2.83 -1.47
N PHE A 118 8.14 -1.98 -2.00
CA PHE A 118 8.54 -0.69 -2.56
C PHE A 118 7.52 0.40 -2.30
N LEU A 119 7.99 1.63 -2.37
CA LEU A 119 7.23 2.84 -2.08
C LEU A 119 7.01 3.65 -3.36
N GLN A 120 5.83 4.22 -3.50
CA GLN A 120 5.54 5.21 -4.53
C GLN A 120 4.74 6.36 -3.91
N LYS A 121 5.02 7.59 -4.31
CA LYS A 121 4.16 8.74 -3.92
C LYS A 121 2.76 8.58 -4.51
N VAL A 122 1.72 8.82 -3.70
CA VAL A 122 0.33 8.77 -4.19
C VAL A 122 0.09 9.72 -5.36
N PRO A 123 0.55 10.98 -5.36
CA PRO A 123 0.39 11.86 -6.51
C PRO A 123 1.05 11.34 -7.79
N VAL A 124 2.20 10.68 -7.68
CA VAL A 124 2.86 10.04 -8.83
C VAL A 124 2.00 8.90 -9.36
N PHE A 125 1.52 8.02 -8.49
CA PHE A 125 0.64 6.92 -8.86
C PHE A 125 -0.60 7.40 -9.62
N LEU A 126 -1.29 8.42 -9.10
CA LEU A 126 -2.49 8.96 -9.72
C LEU A 126 -2.20 9.60 -11.08
N ARG A 127 -1.11 10.35 -11.20
CA ARG A 127 -0.67 10.95 -12.47
C ARG A 127 -0.36 9.89 -13.53
N GLU A 128 0.40 8.86 -13.18
CA GLU A 128 0.76 7.77 -14.09
C GLU A 128 -0.49 6.99 -14.56
N PHE A 129 -1.46 6.80 -13.67
CA PHE A 129 -2.75 6.22 -14.03
C PHE A 129 -3.52 7.11 -15.04
N ASP A 130 -3.61 8.40 -14.77
CA ASP A 130 -4.32 9.35 -15.65
C ASP A 130 -3.66 9.46 -17.04
N GLN A 131 -2.36 9.18 -17.14
CA GLN A 131 -1.62 9.05 -18.40
C GLN A 131 -1.78 7.68 -19.07
N GLY A 132 -2.57 6.77 -18.51
CA GLY A 132 -2.84 5.45 -19.07
C GLY A 132 -1.67 4.47 -19.02
N ARG A 133 -0.69 4.67 -18.14
CA ARG A 133 0.53 3.85 -18.09
C ARG A 133 0.33 2.50 -17.39
N TYR A 134 -0.71 2.32 -16.60
CA TYR A 134 -0.98 1.08 -15.88
C TYR A 134 -1.91 0.17 -16.66
N ARG A 135 -1.38 -0.55 -17.64
CA ARG A 135 -2.12 -1.52 -18.45
C ARG A 135 -1.95 -2.97 -17.96
N SER A 136 -0.94 -3.20 -17.16
CA SER A 136 -0.62 -4.48 -16.52
C SER A 136 0.05 -4.23 -15.18
N TYR A 137 0.10 -5.24 -14.34
CA TYR A 137 0.83 -5.14 -13.07
C TYR A 137 2.34 -4.92 -13.28
N SER A 138 2.94 -5.59 -14.27
CA SER A 138 4.35 -5.36 -14.63
C SER A 138 4.61 -3.90 -15.01
N GLY A 139 3.71 -3.27 -15.78
CA GLY A 139 3.81 -1.84 -16.10
C GLY A 139 3.71 -0.95 -14.86
N LEU A 140 2.90 -1.34 -13.88
CA LEU A 140 2.75 -0.57 -12.64
C LEU A 140 4.03 -0.60 -11.79
N ILE A 141 4.67 -1.75 -11.61
CA ILE A 141 5.86 -1.88 -10.75
C ILE A 141 7.13 -1.29 -11.36
N THR A 142 7.17 -1.07 -12.68
CA THR A 142 8.30 -0.43 -13.37
C THR A 142 8.23 1.09 -13.39
N THR A 143 7.12 1.69 -12.92
CA THR A 143 6.98 3.14 -12.83
C THR A 143 7.83 3.72 -11.68
N PRO A 144 8.13 5.05 -11.70
CA PRO A 144 8.99 5.66 -10.69
C PRO A 144 8.56 5.33 -9.26
N SER A 145 9.41 4.61 -8.55
CA SER A 145 9.29 4.26 -7.14
C SER A 145 10.34 5.00 -6.31
N ILE A 146 10.10 5.13 -5.01
CA ILE A 146 11.10 5.63 -4.08
C ILE A 146 11.91 4.42 -3.63
N THR A 147 13.18 4.36 -4.03
CA THR A 147 14.11 3.40 -3.44
C THR A 147 14.61 4.00 -2.12
N PRO A 148 14.46 3.30 -0.99
CA PRO A 148 15.11 3.73 0.24
C PRO A 148 16.61 3.88 -0.02
N ALA A 149 17.24 4.93 0.54
CA ALA A 149 18.69 4.99 0.57
C ALA A 149 19.19 3.67 1.19
N GLY A 150 20.13 3.02 0.53
CA GLY A 150 20.72 1.79 1.05
C GLY A 150 21.33 2.01 2.45
N PRO A 151 21.56 0.94 3.19
CA PRO A 151 22.18 1.02 4.51
C PRO A 151 23.58 1.61 4.46
#